data_57a55371746353d03a61761efcac938b
#
_entry.id   57a55371746353d03a61761efcac938b
#
_cell.length_a   1.000
_cell.length_b   1.000
_cell.length_c   1.000
_cell.angle_alpha   90.00
_cell.angle_beta   90.00
_cell.angle_gamma   90.00
#
_symmetry.space_group_name_H-M   'P 1'
#
loop_
_entity.id
_entity.type
_entity.pdbx_description
1 polymer ?
#
loop_
_entity_poly.entity_id
_entity_poly.type
_entity_poly.pdbx_seq_one_letter_code
_entity_poly.pdbx_strand_id
1 'polypeptide(L)'
;MIEQKNWIDEVWNTELYQQLKRENFELVDKYLPSAPLKILDIGCGLAWESRLFNQKYGSELWLLDGDTKNNDTKLLTASEGAYHSTPNEFLYYYPLQKLDEELKKLGTENYHLIDCNNIQIDENIKFDLITSWVSCGFHYPSSTYRDLILKHSHVNTKIIFDIRIKTKQINPGLEGGVEIVQSLNKRRKYVTAEIKFV
;
A
#
# COMPACT_ATOMS: atom_id res chain seq x y z
N MET A 1 21.29 8.59 -21.19
CA MET A 1 20.12 7.87 -20.66
C MET A 1 20.63 7.03 -19.49
N ILE A 2 20.27 7.38 -18.28
CA ILE A 2 20.55 6.55 -17.10
C ILE A 2 19.57 5.40 -17.22
N GLU A 3 20.08 4.16 -17.38
CA GLU A 3 19.26 2.98 -17.32
C GLU A 3 18.45 3.03 -16.02
N GLN A 4 17.12 3.04 -16.12
CA GLN A 4 16.26 2.87 -14.96
C GLN A 4 16.63 1.51 -14.36
N LYS A 5 17.29 1.54 -13.21
CA LYS A 5 17.56 0.32 -12.45
C LYS A 5 16.24 -0.40 -12.27
N ASN A 6 16.22 -1.64 -12.68
CA ASN A 6 15.04 -2.48 -12.53
C ASN A 6 14.93 -2.91 -11.05
N TRP A 7 14.42 -2.00 -10.21
CA TRP A 7 14.23 -2.20 -8.78
C TRP A 7 13.43 -3.47 -8.45
N ILE A 8 12.62 -3.92 -9.42
CA ILE A 8 11.81 -5.12 -9.27
C ILE A 8 12.71 -6.34 -9.16
N ASP A 9 13.66 -6.48 -10.08
CA ASP A 9 14.54 -7.64 -10.11
C ASP A 9 15.64 -7.53 -9.04
N GLU A 10 16.12 -6.31 -8.77
CA GLU A 10 17.23 -6.11 -7.82
C GLU A 10 16.79 -6.12 -6.35
N VAL A 11 15.56 -5.73 -6.04
CA VAL A 11 15.08 -5.59 -4.65
C VAL A 11 13.85 -6.43 -4.38
N TRP A 12 12.79 -6.24 -5.16
CA TRP A 12 11.47 -6.80 -4.85
C TRP A 12 11.35 -8.30 -5.14
N ASN A 13 12.16 -8.84 -6.04
CA ASN A 13 12.21 -10.27 -6.32
C ASN A 13 13.27 -11.01 -5.49
N THR A 14 13.96 -10.33 -4.57
CA THR A 14 14.91 -11.00 -3.69
C THR A 14 14.21 -11.86 -2.64
N GLU A 15 14.83 -12.98 -2.29
CA GLU A 15 14.31 -13.88 -1.25
C GLU A 15 14.09 -13.15 0.09
N LEU A 16 15.02 -12.27 0.45
CA LEU A 16 14.93 -11.44 1.67
C LEU A 16 13.70 -10.55 1.66
N TYR A 17 13.39 -9.92 0.54
CA TYR A 17 12.22 -9.07 0.41
C TYR A 17 10.93 -9.87 0.48
N GLN A 18 10.88 -11.00 -0.23
CA GLN A 18 9.73 -11.92 -0.19
C GLN A 18 9.49 -12.49 1.21
N GLN A 19 10.56 -12.82 1.94
CA GLN A 19 10.45 -13.24 3.33
C GLN A 19 9.85 -12.13 4.21
N LEU A 20 10.33 -10.89 4.06
CA LEU A 20 9.77 -9.74 4.76
C LEU A 20 8.26 -9.59 4.51
N LYS A 21 7.82 -9.80 3.27
CA LYS A 21 6.43 -9.71 2.86
C LYS A 21 5.58 -10.83 3.46
N ARG A 22 6.12 -12.04 3.52
CA ARG A 22 5.48 -13.16 4.25
C ARG A 22 5.34 -12.87 5.74
N GLU A 23 6.38 -12.33 6.38
CA GLU A 23 6.31 -11.94 7.80
C GLU A 23 5.23 -10.87 8.05
N ASN A 24 5.10 -9.88 7.17
CA ASN A 24 4.04 -8.87 7.26
C ASN A 24 2.66 -9.49 7.12
N PHE A 25 2.48 -10.35 6.13
CA PHE A 25 1.23 -11.11 5.94
C PHE A 25 0.87 -11.91 7.18
N GLU A 26 1.78 -12.74 7.71
CA GLU A 26 1.55 -13.59 8.88
C GLU A 26 1.20 -12.77 10.13
N LEU A 27 1.84 -11.62 10.29
CA LEU A 27 1.56 -10.69 11.37
C LEU A 27 0.12 -10.18 11.33
N VAL A 28 -0.31 -9.71 10.16
CA VAL A 28 -1.66 -9.16 9.99
C VAL A 28 -2.70 -10.28 10.01
N ASP A 29 -2.43 -11.38 9.35
CA ASP A 29 -3.30 -12.56 9.34
C ASP A 29 -3.62 -13.06 10.75
N LYS A 30 -2.61 -13.14 11.61
CA LYS A 30 -2.78 -13.51 13.03
C LYS A 30 -3.55 -12.46 13.83
N TYR A 31 -3.49 -11.20 13.43
CA TYR A 31 -4.17 -10.10 14.10
C TYR A 31 -5.64 -10.00 13.72
N LEU A 32 -6.01 -10.36 12.49
CA LEU A 32 -7.37 -10.25 12.00
C LEU A 32 -8.31 -11.22 12.74
N PRO A 33 -9.50 -10.77 13.12
CA PRO A 33 -10.49 -11.64 13.80
C PRO A 33 -11.10 -12.69 12.88
N SER A 34 -11.05 -12.47 11.57
CA SER A 34 -11.57 -13.36 10.53
C SER A 34 -10.84 -13.14 9.21
N ALA A 35 -10.95 -14.10 8.29
CA ALA A 35 -10.44 -13.97 6.94
C ALA A 35 -11.08 -12.78 6.23
N PRO A 36 -10.30 -11.84 5.65
CA PRO A 36 -10.84 -10.72 4.89
C PRO A 36 -11.32 -11.21 3.52
N LEU A 37 -12.57 -10.90 3.17
CA LEU A 37 -13.14 -11.26 1.86
C LEU A 37 -12.75 -10.25 0.79
N LYS A 38 -12.73 -8.95 1.14
CA LYS A 38 -12.37 -7.85 0.22
C LYS A 38 -11.26 -7.01 0.82
N ILE A 39 -10.21 -6.80 0.03
CA ILE A 39 -9.01 -6.07 0.45
C ILE A 39 -8.76 -4.90 -0.50
N LEU A 40 -8.57 -3.70 0.06
CA LEU A 40 -8.02 -2.56 -0.67
C LEU A 40 -6.55 -2.40 -0.28
N ASP A 41 -5.64 -2.48 -1.25
CA ASP A 41 -4.21 -2.26 -1.06
C ASP A 41 -3.77 -0.95 -1.74
N ILE A 42 -3.40 0.04 -0.94
CA ILE A 42 -3.09 1.40 -1.39
C ILE A 42 -1.58 1.56 -1.59
N GLY A 43 -1.17 1.83 -2.84
CA GLY A 43 0.23 1.83 -3.24
C GLY A 43 0.77 0.41 -3.23
N CYS A 44 0.04 -0.47 -3.89
CA CYS A 44 0.21 -1.93 -3.79
C CYS A 44 1.53 -2.45 -4.38
N GLY A 45 2.17 -1.71 -5.31
CA GLY A 45 3.38 -2.18 -5.99
C GLY A 45 3.15 -3.54 -6.66
N LEU A 46 3.89 -4.58 -6.21
CA LEU A 46 3.69 -5.97 -6.64
C LEU A 46 2.61 -6.74 -5.86
N ALA A 47 1.87 -6.07 -4.98
CA ALA A 47 0.78 -6.63 -4.19
C ALA A 47 1.15 -7.91 -3.40
N TRP A 48 2.39 -8.00 -2.91
CA TRP A 48 2.91 -9.22 -2.30
C TRP A 48 2.07 -9.73 -1.13
N GLU A 49 1.77 -8.87 -0.16
CA GLU A 49 0.98 -9.24 1.01
C GLU A 49 -0.47 -9.57 0.61
N SER A 50 -1.05 -8.75 -0.24
CA SER A 50 -2.44 -8.93 -0.71
C SER A 50 -2.62 -10.23 -1.48
N ARG A 51 -1.63 -10.61 -2.29
CA ARG A 51 -1.62 -11.92 -3.00
C ARG A 51 -1.61 -13.09 -2.03
N LEU A 52 -0.90 -13.00 -0.91
CA LEU A 52 -0.89 -14.06 0.10
C LEU A 52 -2.27 -14.25 0.74
N PHE A 53 -3.01 -13.16 0.97
CA PHE A 53 -4.42 -13.23 1.41
C PHE A 53 -5.31 -13.87 0.33
N ASN A 54 -5.13 -13.48 -0.93
CA ASN A 54 -5.87 -14.09 -2.04
C ASN A 54 -5.59 -15.59 -2.16
N GLN A 55 -4.32 -16.01 -2.09
CA GLN A 55 -3.93 -17.42 -2.14
C GLN A 55 -4.48 -18.23 -0.96
N LYS A 56 -4.50 -17.65 0.24
CA LYS A 56 -4.95 -18.36 1.44
C LYS A 56 -6.46 -18.42 1.58
N TYR A 57 -7.16 -17.34 1.23
CA TYR A 57 -8.57 -17.15 1.54
C TYR A 57 -9.48 -16.95 0.33
N GLY A 58 -8.92 -16.80 -0.87
CA GLY A 58 -9.68 -16.40 -2.05
C GLY A 58 -10.17 -14.95 -1.99
N SER A 59 -9.49 -14.10 -1.19
CA SER A 59 -9.87 -12.69 -1.02
C SER A 59 -9.92 -11.97 -2.36
N GLU A 60 -10.96 -11.17 -2.58
CA GLU A 60 -11.06 -10.25 -3.71
C GLU A 60 -10.16 -9.04 -3.47
N LEU A 61 -9.24 -8.76 -4.41
CA LEU A 61 -8.23 -7.72 -4.26
C LEU A 61 -8.59 -6.48 -5.07
N TRP A 62 -8.46 -5.31 -4.45
CA TRP A 62 -8.58 -4.00 -5.08
C TRP A 62 -7.23 -3.30 -4.92
N LEU A 63 -6.45 -3.27 -6.02
CA LEU A 63 -5.04 -2.91 -6.02
C LEU A 63 -4.88 -1.52 -6.60
N LEU A 64 -4.65 -0.54 -5.74
CA LEU A 64 -4.53 0.86 -6.11
C LEU A 64 -3.06 1.25 -6.21
N ASP A 65 -2.64 1.69 -7.39
CA ASP A 65 -1.31 2.25 -7.63
C ASP A 65 -1.36 3.29 -8.77
N GLY A 66 -0.23 3.92 -9.09
CA GLY A 66 -0.14 4.87 -10.19
C GLY A 66 0.24 4.21 -11.51
N ASP A 67 -0.28 4.73 -12.61
CA ASP A 67 0.24 4.41 -13.94
C ASP A 67 1.34 5.42 -14.32
N THR A 68 2.50 4.92 -14.70
CA THR A 68 3.64 5.73 -15.14
C THR A 68 3.37 6.62 -16.36
N LYS A 69 2.28 6.38 -17.08
CA LYS A 69 1.88 7.18 -18.23
C LYS A 69 1.39 8.57 -17.87
N ASN A 70 0.91 8.77 -16.66
CA ASN A 70 0.43 10.05 -16.15
C ASN A 70 1.45 10.63 -15.17
N ASN A 71 2.60 11.05 -15.68
CA ASN A 71 3.64 11.77 -14.92
C ASN A 71 3.16 13.13 -14.36
N ASP A 72 1.95 13.20 -13.84
CA ASP A 72 1.52 14.37 -13.10
C ASP A 72 2.14 14.32 -11.70
N THR A 73 3.40 14.68 -11.66
CA THR A 73 4.26 14.76 -10.48
C THR A 73 3.71 15.66 -9.36
N LYS A 74 2.57 16.31 -9.54
CA LYS A 74 1.97 17.20 -8.55
C LYS A 74 1.56 16.49 -7.25
N LEU A 75 1.16 15.22 -7.32
CA LEU A 75 0.90 14.43 -6.11
C LEU A 75 2.21 14.00 -5.41
N LEU A 76 3.28 13.82 -6.17
CA LEU A 76 4.61 13.51 -5.62
C LEU A 76 5.27 14.72 -4.99
N THR A 77 5.03 15.93 -5.49
CA THR A 77 5.57 17.18 -4.94
C THR A 77 4.89 17.64 -3.66
N ALA A 78 3.71 17.14 -3.34
CA ALA A 78 3.07 17.41 -2.05
C ALA A 78 3.84 16.80 -0.86
N SER A 79 4.77 15.88 -1.11
CA SER A 79 5.65 15.31 -0.10
C SER A 79 7.03 15.98 -0.12
N GLU A 80 7.13 17.29 0.07
CA GLU A 80 8.40 18.00 0.26
C GLU A 80 9.26 17.50 1.44
N GLY A 81 8.89 16.42 2.07
CA GLY A 81 9.64 15.66 3.03
C GLY A 81 9.98 14.25 2.57
N ALA A 82 9.62 13.87 1.36
CA ALA A 82 10.00 12.59 0.82
C ALA A 82 11.52 12.48 0.66
N TYR A 83 12.04 11.33 0.95
CA TYR A 83 13.44 10.99 1.16
C TYR A 83 14.35 11.17 -0.05
N HIS A 84 13.89 11.75 -1.16
CA HIS A 84 14.65 11.81 -2.40
C HIS A 84 14.79 13.25 -2.84
N SER A 85 16.04 13.67 -2.88
CA SER A 85 16.49 15.01 -3.25
C SER A 85 16.35 15.33 -4.74
N THR A 86 15.84 14.40 -5.56
CA THR A 86 15.66 14.61 -7.00
C THR A 86 14.30 14.09 -7.44
N PRO A 87 13.45 14.95 -8.04
CA PRO A 87 12.10 14.58 -8.47
C PRO A 87 12.02 13.50 -9.55
N ASN A 88 13.13 13.15 -10.16
CA ASN A 88 13.18 12.31 -11.37
C ASN A 88 13.80 10.93 -11.16
N GLU A 89 14.25 10.57 -9.95
CA GLU A 89 15.03 9.34 -9.74
C GLU A 89 14.22 8.14 -9.23
N PHE A 90 13.03 8.36 -8.71
CA PHE A 90 12.21 7.26 -8.19
C PHE A 90 10.75 7.41 -8.62
N LEU A 91 10.40 6.69 -9.64
CA LEU A 91 9.01 6.41 -9.97
C LEU A 91 8.54 5.33 -8.99
N TYR A 92 7.80 5.71 -7.96
CA TYR A 92 7.20 4.79 -6.98
C TYR A 92 6.02 3.99 -7.56
N TYR A 93 5.70 4.25 -8.82
CA TYR A 93 4.60 3.60 -9.50
C TYR A 93 5.09 2.36 -10.25
N TYR A 94 4.44 1.27 -9.97
CA TYR A 94 4.58 0.08 -10.79
C TYR A 94 3.52 0.12 -11.88
N PRO A 95 3.88 0.03 -13.17
CA PRO A 95 2.90 0.08 -14.23
C PRO A 95 1.82 -0.98 -14.06
N LEU A 96 0.56 -0.57 -14.01
CA LEU A 96 -0.58 -1.48 -13.77
C LEU A 96 -0.62 -2.63 -14.80
N GLN A 97 -0.21 -2.37 -16.05
CA GLN A 97 -0.10 -3.43 -17.06
C GLN A 97 0.92 -4.52 -16.65
N LYS A 98 2.08 -4.12 -16.11
CA LYS A 98 3.08 -5.10 -15.64
C LYS A 98 2.61 -5.84 -14.40
N LEU A 99 1.92 -5.15 -13.51
CA LEU A 99 1.29 -5.78 -12.35
C LEU A 99 0.29 -6.84 -12.81
N ASP A 100 -0.56 -6.54 -13.79
CA ASP A 100 -1.51 -7.48 -14.36
C ASP A 100 -0.83 -8.73 -14.93
N GLU A 101 0.24 -8.53 -15.70
CA GLU A 101 1.03 -9.64 -16.26
C GLU A 101 1.63 -10.54 -15.15
N GLU A 102 2.19 -9.96 -14.09
CA GLU A 102 2.75 -10.71 -12.97
C GLU A 102 1.67 -11.42 -12.14
N LEU A 103 0.52 -10.78 -11.89
CA LEU A 103 -0.59 -11.41 -11.17
C LEU A 103 -1.12 -12.63 -11.92
N LYS A 104 -1.31 -12.53 -13.23
CA LYS A 104 -1.72 -13.65 -14.11
C LYS A 104 -0.72 -14.78 -14.12
N LYS A 105 0.57 -14.46 -14.27
CA LYS A 105 1.67 -15.44 -14.24
C LYS A 105 1.72 -16.22 -12.93
N LEU A 106 1.35 -15.58 -11.82
CA LEU A 106 1.36 -16.16 -10.48
C LEU A 106 0.02 -16.80 -10.08
N GLY A 107 -0.93 -16.86 -11.02
CA GLY A 107 -2.23 -17.48 -10.78
C GLY A 107 -3.10 -16.73 -9.77
N THR A 108 -2.89 -15.43 -9.61
CA THR A 108 -3.75 -14.60 -8.75
C THR A 108 -5.09 -14.39 -9.46
N GLU A 109 -6.18 -14.64 -8.77
CA GLU A 109 -7.54 -14.49 -9.28
C GLU A 109 -8.30 -13.40 -8.50
N ASN A 110 -9.46 -12.98 -9.01
CA ASN A 110 -10.35 -12.02 -8.33
C ASN A 110 -9.67 -10.72 -7.90
N TYR A 111 -9.08 -10.00 -8.84
CA TYR A 111 -8.47 -8.71 -8.56
C TYR A 111 -8.95 -7.61 -9.52
N HIS A 112 -8.91 -6.37 -9.01
CA HIS A 112 -9.22 -5.14 -9.72
C HIS A 112 -8.02 -4.21 -9.63
N LEU A 113 -7.54 -3.73 -10.77
CA LEU A 113 -6.47 -2.73 -10.83
C LEU A 113 -7.08 -1.33 -10.88
N ILE A 114 -6.59 -0.43 -10.02
CA ILE A 114 -7.12 0.91 -9.87
C ILE A 114 -6.00 1.92 -10.08
N ASP A 115 -6.15 2.75 -11.11
CA ASP A 115 -5.27 3.90 -11.31
C ASP A 115 -5.57 4.97 -10.26
N CYS A 116 -4.58 5.36 -9.47
CA CYS A 116 -4.73 6.40 -8.45
C CYS A 116 -5.11 7.78 -9.02
N ASN A 117 -4.91 8.00 -10.32
CA ASN A 117 -5.32 9.23 -11.01
C ASN A 117 -6.78 9.20 -11.49
N ASN A 118 -7.42 8.01 -11.49
CA ASN A 118 -8.80 7.82 -11.93
C ASN A 118 -9.48 6.71 -11.10
N ILE A 119 -9.66 6.97 -9.83
CA ILE A 119 -10.22 5.99 -8.89
C ILE A 119 -11.71 5.81 -9.17
N GLN A 120 -12.06 4.59 -9.61
CA GLN A 120 -13.44 4.19 -9.84
C GLN A 120 -13.73 2.92 -9.04
N ILE A 121 -14.41 3.08 -7.92
CA ILE A 121 -14.90 1.98 -7.07
C ILE A 121 -16.39 2.24 -6.83
N ASP A 122 -17.24 1.24 -7.09
CA ASP A 122 -18.66 1.31 -6.80
C ASP A 122 -18.87 1.65 -5.32
N GLU A 123 -19.71 2.63 -5.02
CA GLU A 123 -19.92 3.13 -3.67
C GLU A 123 -20.46 2.10 -2.68
N ASN A 124 -21.09 1.05 -3.20
CA ASN A 124 -21.60 -0.06 -2.39
C ASN A 124 -20.50 -1.05 -1.96
N ILE A 125 -19.30 -0.98 -2.58
CA ILE A 125 -18.19 -1.83 -2.19
C ILE A 125 -17.65 -1.37 -0.84
N LYS A 126 -17.53 -2.31 0.08
CA LYS A 126 -16.91 -2.13 1.39
C LYS A 126 -15.82 -3.16 1.58
N PHE A 127 -14.72 -2.75 2.22
CA PHE A 127 -13.55 -3.58 2.45
C PHE A 127 -13.49 -4.07 3.89
N ASP A 128 -13.06 -5.32 4.07
CA ASP A 128 -12.79 -5.89 5.39
C ASP A 128 -11.40 -5.47 5.89
N LEU A 129 -10.46 -5.35 4.94
CA LEU A 129 -9.09 -4.96 5.21
C LEU A 129 -8.65 -3.88 4.21
N ILE A 130 -8.07 -2.80 4.72
CA ILE A 130 -7.42 -1.75 3.92
C ILE A 130 -5.97 -1.69 4.35
N THR A 131 -5.05 -1.83 3.41
CA THR A 131 -3.60 -1.85 3.68
C THR A 131 -2.87 -0.78 2.92
N SER A 132 -1.71 -0.38 3.47
CA SER A 132 -0.70 0.39 2.75
C SER A 132 0.70 0.05 3.28
N TRP A 133 1.49 -0.62 2.46
CA TRP A 133 2.81 -1.12 2.82
C TRP A 133 3.91 -0.21 2.30
N VAL A 134 4.57 0.50 3.22
CA VAL A 134 5.66 1.44 2.88
C VAL A 134 5.25 2.43 1.78
N SER A 135 3.99 2.88 1.79
CA SER A 135 3.41 3.78 0.80
C SER A 135 2.65 4.93 1.49
N CYS A 136 1.33 4.87 1.59
CA CYS A 136 0.53 5.85 2.31
C CYS A 136 0.83 5.80 3.82
N GLY A 137 1.10 6.94 4.43
CA GLY A 137 1.61 7.02 5.81
C GLY A 137 3.12 6.89 5.92
N PHE A 138 3.82 6.46 4.86
CA PHE A 138 5.26 6.34 4.83
C PHE A 138 5.93 7.34 3.88
N HIS A 139 5.52 7.41 2.62
CA HIS A 139 6.05 8.32 1.61
C HIS A 139 5.24 9.61 1.50
N TYR A 140 3.95 9.55 1.77
CA TYR A 140 3.02 10.67 1.73
C TYR A 140 1.99 10.55 2.86
N PRO A 141 1.25 11.64 3.19
CA PRO A 141 0.32 11.66 4.31
C PRO A 141 -0.73 10.55 4.23
N SER A 142 -1.01 9.90 5.35
CA SER A 142 -2.07 8.90 5.46
C SER A 142 -3.46 9.46 5.11
N SER A 143 -3.66 10.76 5.26
CA SER A 143 -4.90 11.47 4.88
C SER A 143 -5.13 11.58 3.37
N THR A 144 -4.12 11.30 2.53
CA THR A 144 -4.24 11.42 1.06
C THR A 144 -5.44 10.65 0.51
N TYR A 145 -5.73 9.48 1.07
CA TYR A 145 -6.87 8.64 0.68
C TYR A 145 -7.95 8.55 1.76
N ARG A 146 -7.99 9.50 2.71
CA ARG A 146 -8.93 9.48 3.84
C ARG A 146 -10.38 9.30 3.40
N ASP A 147 -10.83 10.12 2.46
CA ASP A 147 -12.23 10.10 2.03
C ASP A 147 -12.58 8.81 1.29
N LEU A 148 -11.67 8.29 0.47
CA LEU A 148 -11.79 6.98 -0.16
C LEU A 148 -11.93 5.87 0.90
N ILE A 149 -11.04 5.86 1.86
CA ILE A 149 -11.00 4.86 2.93
C ILE A 149 -12.29 4.91 3.75
N LEU A 150 -12.70 6.09 4.20
CA LEU A 150 -13.93 6.26 5.00
C LEU A 150 -15.17 5.87 4.20
N LYS A 151 -15.24 6.25 2.92
CA LYS A 151 -16.35 5.90 2.03
C LYS A 151 -16.49 4.38 1.87
N HIS A 152 -15.38 3.65 1.80
CA HIS A 152 -15.37 2.21 1.53
C HIS A 152 -15.10 1.34 2.77
N SER A 153 -15.14 1.92 3.96
CA SER A 153 -15.08 1.20 5.23
C SER A 153 -16.47 0.82 5.76
N HIS A 154 -16.49 -0.19 6.61
CA HIS A 154 -17.62 -0.52 7.50
C HIS A 154 -17.12 -0.67 8.95
N VAL A 155 -18.00 -0.92 9.91
CA VAL A 155 -17.68 -0.91 11.34
C VAL A 155 -16.56 -1.88 11.75
N ASN A 156 -16.39 -2.97 11.00
CA ASN A 156 -15.38 -3.99 11.29
C ASN A 156 -14.13 -3.88 10.38
N THR A 157 -14.07 -2.90 9.49
CA THR A 157 -12.91 -2.72 8.60
C THR A 157 -11.65 -2.50 9.42
N LYS A 158 -10.61 -3.27 9.12
CA LYS A 158 -9.27 -3.06 9.66
C LYS A 158 -8.44 -2.24 8.68
N ILE A 159 -7.82 -1.17 9.17
CA ILE A 159 -6.95 -0.28 8.37
C ILE A 159 -5.54 -0.46 8.90
N ILE A 160 -4.68 -1.13 8.14
CA ILE A 160 -3.32 -1.49 8.54
C ILE A 160 -2.32 -0.79 7.64
N PHE A 161 -1.57 0.15 8.22
CA PHE A 161 -0.59 0.95 7.50
C PHE A 161 0.81 0.83 8.08
N ASP A 162 1.80 0.94 7.22
CA ASP A 162 3.18 1.21 7.62
C ASP A 162 3.35 2.71 7.86
N ILE A 163 3.26 3.12 9.11
CA ILE A 163 3.40 4.51 9.53
C ILE A 163 4.87 4.83 9.82
N ARG A 164 5.41 5.81 9.11
CA ARG A 164 6.79 6.22 9.30
C ARG A 164 7.03 6.81 10.68
N ILE A 165 7.99 6.23 11.41
CA ILE A 165 8.48 6.76 12.66
C ILE A 165 9.71 7.62 12.37
N LYS A 166 9.63 8.94 12.40
CA LYS A 166 10.54 9.78 12.37
C LYS A 166 11.76 9.91 12.43
N THR A 167 12.31 10.66 12.27
CA THR A 167 13.53 11.09 12.71
C THR A 167 13.53 12.57 12.93
N LYS A 168 14.18 13.47 12.51
CA LYS A 168 14.17 14.89 12.85
C LYS A 168 13.13 15.71 12.08
N GLN A 169 12.33 15.08 11.26
CA GLN A 169 11.33 15.73 10.41
C GLN A 169 9.93 15.24 10.75
N ILE A 170 8.97 16.00 10.39
CA ILE A 170 7.56 15.77 10.56
C ILE A 170 7.18 14.36 10.05
N ASN A 171 6.40 13.65 10.82
CA ASN A 171 5.94 12.31 10.46
C ASN A 171 4.68 12.41 9.59
N PRO A 172 4.76 12.18 8.26
CA PRO A 172 3.62 12.36 7.37
C PRO A 172 2.43 11.48 7.73
N GLY A 173 2.68 10.33 8.34
CA GLY A 173 1.61 9.45 8.81
C GLY A 173 0.78 10.07 9.92
N LEU A 174 1.42 10.76 10.85
CA LEU A 174 0.75 11.40 11.99
C LEU A 174 0.14 12.76 11.64
N GLU A 175 0.74 13.49 10.73
CA GLU A 175 0.17 14.74 10.24
C GLU A 175 -1.12 14.56 9.45
N GLY A 176 -1.34 13.35 8.96
CA GLY A 176 -2.55 13.00 8.24
C GLY A 176 -3.81 12.85 9.09
N GLY A 177 -3.82 13.28 10.38
CA GLY A 177 -5.00 13.16 11.24
C GLY A 177 -5.38 11.72 11.52
N VAL A 178 -4.38 10.88 11.82
CA VAL A 178 -4.58 9.48 12.19
C VAL A 178 -4.12 9.21 13.62
N GLU A 179 -4.82 8.31 14.28
CA GLU A 179 -4.44 7.74 15.56
C GLU A 179 -4.03 6.28 15.38
N ILE A 180 -2.92 5.87 16.00
CA ILE A 180 -2.52 4.47 16.08
C ILE A 180 -3.38 3.79 17.13
N VAL A 181 -4.23 2.86 16.69
CA VAL A 181 -5.07 2.04 17.58
C VAL A 181 -4.24 0.94 18.21
N GLN A 182 -3.49 0.21 17.38
CA GLN A 182 -2.65 -0.90 17.81
C GLN A 182 -1.38 -0.99 16.98
N SER A 183 -0.22 -0.97 17.65
CA SER A 183 1.06 -1.27 17.00
C SER A 183 1.22 -2.78 16.87
N LEU A 184 1.40 -3.26 15.65
CA LEU A 184 1.58 -4.69 15.36
C LEU A 184 3.06 -5.05 15.32
N ASN A 185 3.87 -4.23 14.66
CA ASN A 185 5.32 -4.44 14.57
C ASN A 185 6.02 -3.09 14.50
N LYS A 186 7.20 -2.98 15.11
CA LYS A 186 8.03 -1.78 15.07
C LYS A 186 9.36 -2.09 14.42
N ARG A 187 9.61 -1.46 13.28
CA ARG A 187 10.89 -1.50 12.57
C ARG A 187 11.68 -0.20 12.78
N ARG A 188 12.90 -0.13 12.32
CA ARG A 188 13.78 1.05 12.52
C ARG A 188 13.18 2.35 11.97
N LYS A 189 12.47 2.28 10.84
CA LYS A 189 11.96 3.46 10.11
C LYS A 189 10.44 3.63 10.18
N TYR A 190 9.71 2.63 10.58
CA TYR A 190 8.26 2.66 10.60
C TYR A 190 7.66 1.69 11.63
N VAL A 191 6.39 1.86 11.88
CA VAL A 191 5.55 0.92 12.62
C VAL A 191 4.43 0.42 11.71
N THR A 192 4.25 -0.89 11.64
CA THR A 192 3.04 -1.48 11.07
C THR A 192 1.97 -1.43 12.14
N ALA A 193 0.88 -0.74 11.87
CA ALA A 193 -0.14 -0.46 12.88
C ALA A 193 -1.55 -0.46 12.30
N GLU A 194 -2.53 -0.87 13.12
CA GLU A 194 -3.92 -0.50 12.90
C GLU A 194 -4.08 0.98 13.23
N ILE A 195 -4.73 1.72 12.33
CA ILE A 195 -4.99 3.15 12.47
C ILE A 195 -6.48 3.44 12.37
N LYS A 196 -6.88 4.61 12.88
CA LYS A 196 -8.16 5.24 12.59
C LYS A 196 -7.96 6.71 12.24
N PHE A 197 -8.84 7.27 11.43
CA PHE A 197 -8.87 8.71 11.17
C PHE A 197 -9.62 9.43 12.30
N VAL A 198 -9.08 10.57 12.72
CA VAL A 198 -9.64 11.47 13.75
C VAL A 198 -10.13 12.75 13.12
#